data_8200e21dc851db7876fb24d98cab5ca7
#
_entry.id   8200e21dc851db7876fb24d98cab5ca7
#
_cell.length_a   1.000
_cell.length_b   1.000
_cell.length_c   1.000
_cell.angle_alpha   90.00
_cell.angle_beta   90.00
_cell.angle_gamma   90.00
#
_symmetry.space_group_name_H-M   'P 1'
#
loop_
_entity.id
_entity.type
_entity.pdbx_description
1 polymer ?
#
loop_
_entity_poly.entity_id
_entity_poly.type
_entity_poly.pdbx_seq_one_letter_code
_entity_poly.pdbx_strand_id
1 'polypeptide(L)' 'MDITLSDLEQAINHWRHRRPSTGEERALSPEVNILAKVYALMIFHQQKSISLDSIEPAARQLIDAWQQQLAA' A
#
# COMPACT_ATOMS: atom_id res chain seq x y z
N MET A 1 14.70 5.19 -3.30
CA MET A 1 14.35 3.78 -3.11
C MET A 1 13.01 3.53 -3.77
N ASP A 2 12.92 2.48 -4.56
CA ASP A 2 11.71 2.20 -5.34
C ASP A 2 10.94 1.04 -4.74
N ILE A 3 9.63 1.05 -4.96
CA ILE A 3 8.76 -0.06 -4.59
C ILE A 3 8.14 -0.61 -5.88
N THR A 4 8.07 -1.93 -5.99
CA THR A 4 7.47 -2.58 -7.14
C THR A 4 5.98 -2.82 -6.93
N LEU A 5 5.25 -3.12 -8.01
CA LEU A 5 3.86 -3.52 -7.90
C LEU A 5 3.69 -4.72 -6.98
N SER A 6 4.58 -5.69 -7.08
CA SER A 6 4.54 -6.88 -6.22
C SER A 6 4.70 -6.52 -4.76
N ASP A 7 5.65 -5.64 -4.45
CA ASP A 7 5.84 -5.16 -3.08
C ASP A 7 4.61 -4.44 -2.56
N LEU A 8 4.00 -3.62 -3.41
CA LEU A 8 2.82 -2.87 -3.03
C LEU A 8 1.63 -3.79 -2.78
N GLU A 9 1.49 -4.83 -3.60
CA GLU A 9 0.45 -5.84 -3.37
C GLU A 9 0.64 -6.53 -2.02
N GLN A 10 1.87 -6.87 -1.67
CA GLN A 10 2.15 -7.48 -0.38
C GLN A 10 1.86 -6.53 0.78
N ALA A 11 2.20 -5.27 0.62
CA ALA A 11 1.89 -4.27 1.64
C ALA A 11 0.39 -4.10 1.82
N ILE A 12 -0.36 -4.08 0.73
CA ILE A 12 -1.82 -4.00 0.79
C ILE A 12 -2.39 -5.22 1.53
N ASN A 13 -1.92 -6.41 1.19
CA ASN A 13 -2.37 -7.62 1.86
C ASN A 13 -2.04 -7.61 3.34
N HIS A 14 -0.85 -7.13 3.69
CA HIS A 14 -0.45 -7.00 5.09
C HIS A 14 -1.43 -6.12 5.88
N TRP A 15 -1.76 -4.96 5.33
CA TRP A 15 -2.66 -4.02 6.00
C TRP A 15 -4.10 -4.52 6.01
N ARG A 16 -4.52 -5.28 4.99
CA ARG A 16 -5.86 -5.89 4.97
C ARG A 16 -6.01 -6.91 6.07
N HIS A 17 -4.97 -7.70 6.35
CA HIS A 17 -5.00 -8.65 7.46
C HIS A 17 -4.98 -7.96 8.81
N ARG A 18 -4.26 -6.86 8.90
CA ARG A 18 -4.11 -6.13 10.13
C ARG A 18 -5.32 -5.25 10.44
N ARG A 19 -5.93 -4.70 9.40
CA ARG A 19 -7.10 -3.83 9.49
C ARG A 19 -8.16 -4.32 8.53
N PRO A 20 -8.80 -5.44 8.82
CA PRO A 20 -9.79 -5.98 7.90
C PRO A 20 -11.00 -5.07 7.81
N SER A 21 -11.64 -5.10 6.65
CA SER A 21 -12.89 -4.39 6.47
C SER A 21 -13.90 -4.95 7.47
N THR A 22 -14.60 -4.06 8.16
CA THR A 22 -15.61 -4.47 9.13
C THR A 22 -16.94 -3.85 8.76
N GLY A 23 -18.01 -4.50 9.19
CA GLY A 23 -19.33 -3.96 9.02
C GLY A 23 -19.95 -4.24 7.67
N GLU A 24 -21.16 -3.77 7.52
CA GLU A 24 -21.97 -4.03 6.34
C GLU A 24 -21.52 -3.24 5.12
N GLU A 25 -20.77 -2.17 5.34
CA GLU A 25 -20.37 -1.27 4.27
C GLU A 25 -19.21 -1.82 3.44
N ARG A 26 -18.52 -2.82 3.94
CA ARG A 26 -17.35 -3.41 3.28
C ARG A 26 -16.32 -2.35 2.87
N ALA A 27 -16.28 -1.27 3.61
CA ALA A 27 -15.33 -0.20 3.33
C ALA A 27 -13.92 -0.67 3.62
N LEU A 28 -12.98 -0.32 2.75
CA LEU A 28 -11.58 -0.56 3.01
C LEU A 28 -11.11 0.30 4.17
N SER A 29 -10.18 -0.21 4.98
CA SER A 29 -9.57 0.61 6.01
C SER A 29 -8.85 1.81 5.37
N PRO A 30 -8.68 2.90 6.10
CA PRO A 30 -7.95 4.05 5.55
C PRO A 30 -6.56 3.69 5.03
N GLU A 31 -5.86 2.80 5.73
CA GLU A 31 -4.53 2.36 5.34
C GLU A 31 -4.56 1.66 3.99
N VAL A 32 -5.47 0.71 3.83
CA VAL A 32 -5.59 -0.03 2.57
C VAL A 32 -6.02 0.90 1.45
N ASN A 33 -6.94 1.81 1.72
CA ASN A 33 -7.43 2.74 0.72
C ASN A 33 -6.31 3.64 0.18
N ILE A 34 -5.44 4.12 1.06
CA ILE A 34 -4.30 4.95 0.67
C ILE A 34 -3.37 4.16 -0.26
N LEU A 35 -3.03 2.94 0.12
CA LEU A 35 -2.15 2.11 -0.70
C LEU A 35 -2.81 1.68 -2.01
N ALA A 36 -4.11 1.42 -1.99
CA ALA A 36 -4.84 1.04 -3.18
C ALA A 36 -4.86 2.16 -4.22
N LYS A 37 -4.89 3.41 -3.79
CA LYS A 37 -4.81 4.53 -4.71
C LYS A 37 -3.47 4.58 -5.45
N VAL A 38 -2.37 4.34 -4.73
CA VAL A 38 -1.05 4.28 -5.34
C VAL A 38 -1.00 3.13 -6.34
N TYR A 39 -1.52 1.98 -5.95
CA TYR A 39 -1.56 0.80 -6.81
C TYR A 39 -2.32 1.09 -8.10
N ALA A 40 -3.50 1.69 -7.97
CA ALA A 40 -4.33 2.01 -9.13
C ALA A 40 -3.63 2.98 -10.09
N LEU A 41 -2.93 3.98 -9.55
CA LEU A 41 -2.18 4.92 -10.37
C LEU A 41 -1.03 4.23 -11.11
N MET A 42 -0.35 3.30 -10.46
CA MET A 42 0.73 2.56 -11.11
C MET A 42 0.19 1.70 -12.26
N ILE A 43 -0.95 1.04 -12.04
CA ILE A 43 -1.58 0.24 -13.10
C ILE A 43 -2.01 1.15 -14.26
N PHE A 44 -2.63 2.28 -13.94
CA PHE A 44 -3.11 3.23 -14.94
C PHE A 44 -1.96 3.75 -15.82
N HIS A 45 -0.83 4.05 -15.20
CA HIS A 45 0.34 4.55 -15.91
C HIS A 45 1.25 3.44 -16.42
N GLN A 46 0.86 2.19 -16.26
CA GLN A 46 1.64 1.02 -16.70
C GLN A 46 3.04 0.99 -16.09
N GLN A 47 3.16 1.44 -14.86
CA GLN A 47 4.42 1.45 -14.14
C GLN A 47 4.56 0.16 -13.34
N LYS A 48 5.76 -0.42 -13.36
CA LYS A 48 6.07 -1.62 -12.59
C LYS A 48 6.71 -1.31 -11.26
N SER A 49 7.24 -0.11 -11.12
CA SER A 49 7.84 0.36 -9.88
C SER A 49 7.65 1.87 -9.78
N ILE A 50 7.78 2.38 -8.56
CA ILE A 50 7.64 3.80 -8.29
C ILE A 50 8.57 4.18 -7.15
N SER A 51 9.13 5.39 -7.23
CA SER A 51 9.97 5.90 -6.16
C SER A 51 9.11 6.23 -4.93
N LEU A 52 9.58 5.84 -3.75
CA LEU A 52 8.91 6.18 -2.50
C LEU A 52 8.83 7.69 -2.30
N ASP A 53 9.75 8.44 -2.89
CA ASP A 53 9.75 9.89 -2.77
C ASP A 53 8.65 10.56 -3.60
N SER A 54 8.09 9.85 -4.57
CA SER A 54 7.06 10.41 -5.44
C SER A 54 5.65 10.07 -5.02
N ILE A 55 5.47 9.27 -3.96
CA ILE A 55 4.13 8.96 -3.44
C ILE A 55 3.81 9.85 -2.25
N GLU A 56 2.52 9.91 -1.91
CA GLU A 56 2.11 10.75 -0.78
C GLU A 56 2.72 10.25 0.53
N PRO A 57 2.98 11.16 1.48
CA PRO A 57 3.64 10.80 2.74
C PRO A 57 2.90 9.73 3.54
N ALA A 58 1.57 9.74 3.52
CA ALA A 58 0.79 8.73 4.23
C ALA A 58 1.06 7.32 3.70
N ALA A 59 1.10 7.18 2.38
CA ALA A 59 1.41 5.88 1.76
C ALA A 59 2.84 5.46 2.07
N ARG A 60 3.77 6.39 2.03
CA ARG A 60 5.18 6.11 2.33
C ARG A 60 5.34 5.59 3.75
N GLN A 61 4.66 6.20 4.72
CA GLN A 61 4.72 5.75 6.11
C GLN A 61 4.19 4.34 6.29
N LEU A 62 3.11 4.01 5.58
CA LEU A 62 2.53 2.67 5.66
C LEU A 62 3.47 1.63 5.08
N ILE A 63 4.13 1.95 3.97
CA ILE A 63 5.09 1.06 3.35
C ILE A 63 6.30 0.87 4.25
N ASP A 64 6.80 1.94 4.85
CA ASP A 64 7.93 1.86 5.78
C ASP A 64 7.60 0.96 6.98
N ALA A 65 6.41 1.12 7.55
CA ALA A 65 5.98 0.30 8.68
C ALA A 65 5.91 -1.18 8.29
N TRP A 66 5.41 -1.48 7.10
CA TRP A 66 5.35 -2.84 6.59
C TRP A 66 6.76 -3.43 6.43
N GLN A 67 7.66 -2.66 5.84
CA GLN A 67 9.04 -3.13 5.61
C GLN A 67 9.77 -3.38 6.93
N GLN A 68 9.54 -2.55 7.93
CA GLN A 68 10.14 -2.75 9.25
C GLN A 68 9.67 -4.06 9.89
N GLN A 69 8.43 -4.42 9.70
CA GLN A 69 7.91 -5.68 10.22
C GLN A 69 8.52 -6.88 9.51
N LEU A 70 8.78 -6.75 8.21
CA LEU A 70 9.46 -7.83 7.49
C LEU A 70 10.89 -8.02 7.96
N ALA A 71 11.54 -6.96 8.39
CA ALA A 71 12.93 -6.99 8.85
C ALA A 71 13.08 -7.47 10.29
N ALA A 72 12.00 -7.50 11.05
CA ALA A 72 12.02 -7.87 12.46
C ALA A 72 12.17 -9.38 12.69
#